data_67533c6813f4891433b4733de6ced955
#
_entry.id   67533c6813f4891433b4733de6ced955
#
_cell.length_a   1.000
_cell.length_b   1.000
_cell.length_c   1.000
_cell.angle_alpha   90.00
_cell.angle_beta   90.00
_cell.angle_gamma   90.00
#
_symmetry.space_group_name_H-M   'P 1'
#
loop_
_entity.id
_entity.type
_entity.pdbx_description
1 polymer ?
#
loop_
_entity_poly.entity_id
_entity_poly.type
_entity_poly.pdbx_seq_one_letter_code
_entity_poly.pdbx_strand_id
1 'polypeptide(L)'
;MTDFRYLVVGGGMVADAAARGIRELDTEGSIGILSEEPDRPYARPALSKKLWTDPDFSWDEKVDLHTEETGATFLLGTAVTAIDRQAKTVTTADGQTHGYERLLLATGGRPRGLPGLEPSERVLDYRSATDYRRLRELADAGAHVAVVGGGYIGTEIASGVVQNGARVTLVDPDEIVGGRMFPEDLAKAFQQRFVDHGVQLRLGRRVERGTEHEGGVTLTLDDGSTVEADAVVVGLGIEPATQLAADAGLT
;
A
#
# COMPACT_ATOMS: atom_id res chain seq x y z
N MET A 1 8.28 -4.21 29.74
CA MET A 1 7.81 -2.85 29.45
C MET A 1 9.03 -2.06 29.02
N THR A 2 9.01 -1.48 27.83
CA THR A 2 10.09 -0.62 27.34
C THR A 2 9.53 0.79 27.25
N ASP A 3 10.22 1.75 27.84
CA ASP A 3 9.78 3.15 27.86
C ASP A 3 10.61 3.97 26.88
N PHE A 4 9.92 4.79 26.07
CA PHE A 4 10.53 5.68 25.10
C PHE A 4 10.20 7.15 25.43
N ARG A 5 11.13 8.04 25.21
CA ARG A 5 10.83 9.47 25.27
C ARG A 5 9.88 9.86 24.13
N TYR A 6 10.15 9.35 22.93
CA TYR A 6 9.34 9.55 21.74
C TYR A 6 8.90 8.20 21.20
N LEU A 7 7.60 7.97 21.09
CA LEU A 7 7.04 6.75 20.53
C LEU A 7 6.23 7.11 19.29
N VAL A 8 6.50 6.42 18.19
CA VAL A 8 5.79 6.58 16.91
C VAL A 8 5.03 5.30 16.60
N VAL A 9 3.73 5.40 16.36
CA VAL A 9 2.87 4.29 15.92
C VAL A 9 2.64 4.42 14.43
N GLY A 10 3.23 3.50 13.68
CA GLY A 10 3.29 3.46 12.22
C GLY A 10 4.73 3.62 11.71
N GLY A 11 5.16 2.71 10.82
CA GLY A 11 6.53 2.60 10.28
C GLY A 11 6.70 3.17 8.87
N GLY A 12 5.91 4.17 8.48
CA GLY A 12 5.97 4.77 7.16
C GLY A 12 6.88 6.00 7.06
N MET A 13 6.80 6.72 5.93
CA MET A 13 7.58 7.95 5.66
C MET A 13 7.40 9.04 6.73
N VAL A 14 6.25 9.09 7.39
CA VAL A 14 6.00 10.04 8.49
C VAL A 14 6.85 9.68 9.71
N ALA A 15 7.06 8.40 9.99
CA ALA A 15 7.92 7.96 11.09
C ALA A 15 9.39 8.33 10.84
N ASP A 16 9.89 8.16 9.62
CA ASP A 16 11.23 8.61 9.24
C ASP A 16 11.40 10.11 9.42
N ALA A 17 10.49 10.90 8.83
CA ALA A 17 10.54 12.37 8.93
C ALA A 17 10.47 12.84 10.40
N ALA A 18 9.65 12.20 11.22
CA ALA A 18 9.55 12.50 12.65
C ALA A 18 10.83 12.15 13.40
N ALA A 19 11.42 10.98 13.15
CA ALA A 19 12.66 10.57 13.81
C ALA A 19 13.82 11.52 13.47
N ARG A 20 13.96 11.92 12.20
CA ARG A 20 14.96 12.92 11.77
C ARG A 20 14.71 14.28 12.42
N GLY A 21 13.48 14.79 12.38
CA GLY A 21 13.13 16.07 13.02
C GLY A 21 13.32 16.06 14.54
N ILE A 22 13.08 14.93 15.22
CA ILE A 22 13.41 14.79 16.65
C ILE A 22 14.92 14.93 16.86
N ARG A 23 15.75 14.28 16.04
CA ARG A 23 17.21 14.32 16.18
C ARG A 23 17.83 15.70 15.95
N GLU A 24 17.17 16.57 15.19
CA GLU A 24 17.58 17.98 15.06
C GLU A 24 17.49 18.76 16.39
N LEU A 25 16.58 18.35 17.28
CA LEU A 25 16.28 19.05 18.54
C LEU A 25 16.72 18.28 19.78
N ASP A 26 16.75 16.95 19.72
CA ASP A 26 17.10 16.05 20.81
C ASP A 26 17.92 14.88 20.28
N THR A 27 19.23 14.99 20.48
CA THR A 27 20.22 14.03 19.97
C THR A 27 20.27 12.72 20.76
N GLU A 28 19.71 12.69 21.99
CA GLU A 28 19.88 11.57 22.92
C GLU A 28 18.57 10.88 23.33
N GLY A 29 17.44 11.57 23.21
CA GLY A 29 16.14 11.01 23.63
C GLY A 29 15.82 9.71 22.92
N SER A 30 15.36 8.69 23.64
CA SER A 30 14.99 7.40 23.04
C SER A 30 13.80 7.54 22.09
N ILE A 31 13.94 6.98 20.88
CA ILE A 31 12.88 6.94 19.86
C ILE A 31 12.50 5.49 19.64
N GLY A 32 11.22 5.15 19.79
CA GLY A 32 10.63 3.87 19.41
C GLY A 32 9.71 4.03 18.20
N ILE A 33 9.80 3.13 17.23
CA ILE A 33 8.91 3.07 16.06
C ILE A 33 8.27 1.69 16.03
N LEU A 34 6.94 1.63 16.22
CA LEU A 34 6.15 0.41 16.12
C LEU A 34 5.50 0.35 14.75
N SER A 35 5.75 -0.72 14.01
CA SER A 35 5.24 -0.92 12.65
C SER A 35 4.56 -2.28 12.52
N GLU A 36 3.36 -2.30 11.96
CA GLU A 36 2.69 -3.53 11.55
C GLU A 36 3.42 -4.22 10.38
N GLU A 37 4.05 -3.43 9.50
CA GLU A 37 4.85 -3.94 8.40
C GLU A 37 6.19 -4.51 8.90
N PRO A 38 6.73 -5.56 8.24
CA PRO A 38 8.02 -6.15 8.59
C PRO A 38 9.21 -5.32 8.12
N ASP A 39 8.98 -4.34 7.26
CA ASP A 39 10.01 -3.49 6.68
C ASP A 39 10.18 -2.20 7.49
N ARG A 40 11.43 -1.70 7.56
CA ARG A 40 11.73 -0.36 8.06
C ARG A 40 11.09 0.71 7.16
N PRO A 41 11.03 1.97 7.60
CA PRO A 41 10.47 3.04 6.77
C PRO A 41 11.11 3.12 5.39
N TYR A 42 10.30 3.20 4.35
CA TYR A 42 10.73 3.26 2.96
C TYR A 42 9.88 4.25 2.15
N ALA A 43 10.41 4.68 0.99
CA ALA A 43 9.76 5.58 0.06
C ALA A 43 8.61 4.87 -0.68
N ARG A 44 7.42 4.84 -0.07
CA ARG A 44 6.23 4.14 -0.57
C ARG A 44 5.86 4.47 -2.02
N PRO A 45 6.00 5.72 -2.54
CA PRO A 45 5.71 5.99 -3.95
C PRO A 45 6.55 5.19 -4.95
N ALA A 46 7.71 4.67 -4.55
CA ALA A 46 8.56 3.85 -5.42
C ALA A 46 7.88 2.53 -5.84
N LEU A 47 6.99 1.99 -4.97
CA LEU A 47 6.33 0.70 -5.18
C LEU A 47 5.52 0.63 -6.48
N SER A 48 4.96 1.75 -6.95
CA SER A 48 4.19 1.79 -8.20
C SER A 48 4.91 2.49 -9.36
N LYS A 49 6.14 2.97 -9.15
CA LYS A 49 6.87 3.80 -10.12
C LYS A 49 8.20 3.18 -10.54
N LYS A 50 9.30 3.76 -10.08
CA LYS A 50 10.65 3.47 -10.59
C LYS A 50 11.11 2.03 -10.35
N LEU A 51 10.67 1.36 -9.30
CA LEU A 51 10.95 -0.06 -9.08
C LEU A 51 10.45 -0.96 -10.23
N TRP A 52 9.51 -0.47 -11.06
CA TRP A 52 8.99 -1.18 -12.23
C TRP A 52 9.68 -0.80 -13.52
N THR A 53 10.18 0.43 -13.64
CA THR A 53 10.56 1.03 -14.92
C THR A 53 12.04 1.35 -15.05
N ASP A 54 12.80 1.32 -13.95
CA ASP A 54 14.20 1.71 -13.92
C ASP A 54 15.02 0.56 -13.28
N PRO A 55 15.77 -0.23 -14.08
CA PRO A 55 16.53 -1.36 -13.57
C PRO A 55 17.67 -0.94 -12.63
N ASP A 56 18.12 0.33 -12.71
CA ASP A 56 19.18 0.87 -11.86
C ASP A 56 18.61 1.48 -10.55
N PHE A 57 17.29 1.39 -10.35
CA PHE A 57 16.63 1.90 -9.16
C PHE A 57 16.57 0.82 -8.07
N SER A 58 17.65 0.72 -7.29
CA SER A 58 17.78 -0.30 -6.24
C SER A 58 16.98 0.04 -4.99
N TRP A 59 16.57 -1.02 -4.25
CA TRP A 59 15.87 -0.87 -2.98
C TRP A 59 16.74 -0.14 -1.95
N ASP A 60 17.95 -0.63 -1.72
CA ASP A 60 18.83 -0.16 -0.64
C ASP A 60 19.29 1.30 -0.83
N GLU A 61 19.49 1.74 -2.06
CA GLU A 61 19.98 3.09 -2.31
C GLU A 61 18.91 4.15 -2.47
N LYS A 62 17.69 3.75 -2.90
CA LYS A 62 16.67 4.70 -3.37
C LYS A 62 15.33 4.57 -2.68
N VAL A 63 15.04 3.42 -2.08
CA VAL A 63 13.72 3.13 -1.48
C VAL A 63 13.81 3.09 0.04
N ASP A 64 14.80 2.40 0.61
CA ASP A 64 15.07 2.45 2.04
C ASP A 64 15.39 3.90 2.46
N LEU A 65 14.75 4.38 3.51
CA LEU A 65 14.97 5.74 4.03
C LEU A 65 16.11 5.80 5.03
N HIS A 66 16.77 4.68 5.31
CA HIS A 66 17.89 4.58 6.27
C HIS A 66 17.58 5.23 7.63
N THR A 67 16.35 5.03 8.11
CA THR A 67 15.87 5.63 9.36
C THR A 67 16.67 5.15 10.58
N GLU A 68 17.36 4.01 10.49
CA GLU A 68 18.28 3.49 11.52
C GLU A 68 19.42 4.47 11.86
N GLU A 69 19.83 5.34 10.94
CA GLU A 69 20.82 6.37 11.17
C GLU A 69 20.42 7.35 12.27
N THR A 70 19.10 7.45 12.55
CA THR A 70 18.56 8.26 13.65
C THR A 70 18.77 7.62 15.02
N GLY A 71 19.23 6.36 15.08
CA GLY A 71 19.33 5.59 16.33
C GLY A 71 17.97 5.22 16.92
N ALA A 72 16.89 5.24 16.13
CA ALA A 72 15.58 4.77 16.56
C ALA A 72 15.57 3.25 16.75
N THR A 73 14.82 2.79 17.74
CA THR A 73 14.52 1.37 17.97
C THR A 73 13.28 0.98 17.20
N PHE A 74 13.37 -0.07 16.37
CA PHE A 74 12.26 -0.56 15.57
C PHE A 74 11.64 -1.79 16.21
N LEU A 75 10.30 -1.79 16.33
CA LEU A 75 9.48 -2.94 16.65
C LEU A 75 8.62 -3.24 15.42
N LEU A 76 9.20 -4.01 14.49
CA LEU A 76 8.59 -4.37 13.21
C LEU A 76 7.65 -5.58 13.38
N GLY A 77 6.67 -5.74 12.48
CA GLY A 77 5.64 -6.77 12.59
C GLY A 77 4.77 -6.61 13.83
N THR A 78 4.68 -5.39 14.38
CA THR A 78 4.07 -5.11 15.68
C THR A 78 2.91 -4.13 15.53
N ALA A 79 1.68 -4.65 15.53
CA ALA A 79 0.47 -3.85 15.50
C ALA A 79 0.13 -3.31 16.90
N VAL A 80 -0.15 -2.01 17.00
CA VAL A 80 -0.68 -1.38 18.21
C VAL A 80 -2.20 -1.47 18.21
N THR A 81 -2.78 -1.99 19.30
CA THR A 81 -4.23 -2.25 19.41
C THR A 81 -4.94 -1.31 20.41
N ALA A 82 -4.20 -0.70 21.34
CA ALA A 82 -4.79 0.22 22.30
C ALA A 82 -3.79 1.30 22.76
N ILE A 83 -4.33 2.43 23.19
CA ILE A 83 -3.59 3.54 23.78
C ILE A 83 -4.25 3.94 25.09
N ASP A 84 -3.49 3.91 26.20
CA ASP A 84 -3.89 4.51 27.47
C ASP A 84 -3.20 5.88 27.60
N ARG A 85 -3.97 6.95 27.41
CA ARG A 85 -3.47 8.33 27.48
C ARG A 85 -3.14 8.78 28.90
N GLN A 86 -3.78 8.19 29.91
CA GLN A 86 -3.55 8.55 31.32
C GLN A 86 -2.27 7.88 31.83
N ALA A 87 -2.12 6.58 31.56
CA ALA A 87 -0.92 5.84 31.87
C ALA A 87 0.25 6.15 30.91
N LYS A 88 -0.02 6.83 29.78
CA LYS A 88 0.94 7.07 28.70
C LYS A 88 1.58 5.77 28.19
N THR A 89 0.75 4.81 27.82
CA THR A 89 1.18 3.52 27.31
C THR A 89 0.44 3.17 26.02
N VAL A 90 1.08 2.34 25.18
CA VAL A 90 0.43 1.63 24.07
C VAL A 90 0.50 0.14 24.34
N THR A 91 -0.53 -0.59 23.89
CA THR A 91 -0.57 -2.06 23.94
C THR A 91 -0.52 -2.61 22.52
N THR A 92 0.30 -3.63 22.32
CA THR A 92 0.48 -4.32 21.04
C THR A 92 -0.40 -5.57 20.94
N ALA A 93 -0.57 -6.11 19.72
CA ALA A 93 -1.44 -7.27 19.49
C ALA A 93 -0.98 -8.54 20.23
N ASP A 94 0.31 -8.67 20.53
CA ASP A 94 0.88 -9.75 21.35
C ASP A 94 0.76 -9.49 22.88
N GLY A 95 0.08 -8.40 23.27
CA GLY A 95 -0.18 -8.04 24.66
C GLY A 95 0.98 -7.33 25.37
N GLN A 96 2.07 -6.99 24.69
CA GLN A 96 3.14 -6.20 25.28
C GLN A 96 2.70 -4.75 25.47
N THR A 97 3.32 -4.05 26.44
CA THR A 97 3.02 -2.65 26.75
C THR A 97 4.31 -1.83 26.67
N HIS A 98 4.24 -0.67 26.01
CA HIS A 98 5.33 0.27 25.88
C HIS A 98 4.91 1.65 26.38
N GLY A 99 5.73 2.24 27.24
CA GLY A 99 5.53 3.59 27.78
C GLY A 99 6.08 4.67 26.85
N TYR A 100 5.53 5.89 26.99
CA TYR A 100 6.02 7.06 26.25
C TYR A 100 5.89 8.36 27.04
N GLU A 101 6.81 9.30 26.79
CA GLU A 101 6.60 10.68 27.23
C GLU A 101 5.77 11.45 26.20
N ARG A 102 6.06 11.25 24.89
CA ARG A 102 5.38 11.84 23.74
C ARG A 102 5.04 10.76 22.71
N LEU A 103 3.81 10.79 22.21
CA LEU A 103 3.29 9.83 21.22
C LEU A 103 2.95 10.55 19.92
N LEU A 104 3.41 9.98 18.80
CA LEU A 104 2.97 10.35 17.46
C LEU A 104 2.16 9.19 16.85
N LEU A 105 0.96 9.49 16.37
CA LEU A 105 0.17 8.56 15.56
C LEU A 105 0.46 8.83 14.08
N ALA A 106 1.10 7.90 13.42
CA ALA A 106 1.47 7.93 12.01
C ALA A 106 0.91 6.70 11.28
N THR A 107 -0.32 6.31 11.63
CA THR A 107 -0.99 5.07 11.23
C THR A 107 -1.37 5.02 9.74
N GLY A 108 -1.26 6.13 9.03
CA GLY A 108 -1.49 6.19 7.58
C GLY A 108 -2.92 5.89 7.16
N GLY A 109 -3.11 4.93 6.28
CA GLY A 109 -4.44 4.54 5.78
C GLY A 109 -4.47 3.09 5.35
N ARG A 110 -5.68 2.52 5.30
CA ARG A 110 -5.95 1.15 4.87
C ARG A 110 -6.50 1.15 3.44
N PRO A 111 -6.09 0.22 2.59
CA PRO A 111 -6.70 0.04 1.27
C PRO A 111 -8.18 -0.32 1.40
N ARG A 112 -8.95 0.06 0.37
CA ARG A 112 -10.32 -0.42 0.20
C ARG A 112 -10.29 -1.74 -0.54
N GLY A 113 -10.89 -2.76 0.04
CA GLY A 113 -11.00 -4.09 -0.55
C GLY A 113 -12.14 -4.22 -1.57
N LEU A 114 -12.27 -5.39 -2.15
CA LEU A 114 -13.35 -5.79 -3.05
C LEU A 114 -14.33 -6.74 -2.34
N PRO A 115 -15.65 -6.65 -2.60
CA PRO A 115 -16.62 -7.60 -2.06
C PRO A 115 -16.29 -9.05 -2.43
N GLY A 116 -16.27 -9.92 -1.43
CA GLY A 116 -16.02 -11.35 -1.59
C GLY A 116 -14.56 -11.77 -1.73
N LEU A 117 -13.62 -10.83 -1.61
CA LEU A 117 -12.17 -11.09 -1.59
C LEU A 117 -11.54 -10.54 -0.32
N GLU A 118 -10.70 -11.35 0.29
CA GLU A 118 -9.82 -10.95 1.38
C GLU A 118 -8.37 -10.93 0.86
N PRO A 119 -7.49 -10.08 1.41
CA PRO A 119 -6.08 -10.07 1.03
C PRO A 119 -5.43 -11.44 1.13
N SER A 120 -4.70 -11.84 0.09
CA SER A 120 -4.04 -13.15 -0.01
C SER A 120 -2.83 -13.08 -0.94
N GLU A 121 -2.18 -14.22 -1.21
CA GLU A 121 -1.12 -14.35 -2.21
C GLU A 121 -1.58 -14.01 -3.65
N ARG A 122 -2.89 -13.96 -3.91
CA ARG A 122 -3.50 -13.65 -5.20
C ARG A 122 -4.33 -12.37 -5.19
N VAL A 123 -4.69 -11.87 -4.02
CA VAL A 123 -5.51 -10.66 -3.84
C VAL A 123 -4.66 -9.60 -3.15
N LEU A 124 -4.18 -8.63 -3.92
CA LEU A 124 -3.23 -7.63 -3.47
C LEU A 124 -3.91 -6.26 -3.36
N ASP A 125 -4.08 -5.77 -2.15
CA ASP A 125 -4.59 -4.41 -1.89
C ASP A 125 -3.55 -3.31 -2.19
N TYR A 126 -2.44 -3.69 -2.70
CA TYR A 126 -1.27 -2.98 -3.19
C TYR A 126 -0.89 -1.71 -2.43
N ARG A 127 -0.38 -1.90 -1.23
CA ARG A 127 0.07 -0.79 -0.40
C ARG A 127 1.46 -0.97 0.19
N SER A 128 1.87 -2.21 0.45
CA SER A 128 3.09 -2.53 1.17
C SER A 128 4.23 -3.00 0.25
N ALA A 129 5.44 -3.04 0.80
CA ALA A 129 6.59 -3.66 0.14
C ALA A 129 6.36 -5.16 -0.11
N THR A 130 5.62 -5.82 0.76
CA THR A 130 5.22 -7.23 0.60
C THR A 130 4.36 -7.40 -0.65
N ASP A 131 3.35 -6.53 -0.87
CA ASP A 131 2.52 -6.55 -2.07
C ASP A 131 3.35 -6.32 -3.34
N TYR A 132 4.30 -5.37 -3.28
CA TYR A 132 5.22 -5.14 -4.41
C TYR A 132 6.04 -6.38 -4.75
N ARG A 133 6.68 -7.02 -3.76
CA ARG A 133 7.51 -8.21 -3.98
C ARG A 133 6.67 -9.33 -4.58
N ARG A 134 5.47 -9.55 -4.02
CA ARG A 134 4.54 -10.58 -4.52
C ARG A 134 4.10 -10.31 -5.96
N LEU A 135 3.70 -9.07 -6.27
CA LEU A 135 3.30 -8.70 -7.61
C LEU A 135 4.47 -8.79 -8.61
N ARG A 136 5.69 -8.50 -8.16
CA ARG A 136 6.90 -8.66 -8.98
C ARG A 136 7.13 -10.11 -9.36
N GLU A 137 7.02 -11.04 -8.41
CA GLU A 137 7.12 -12.48 -8.68
C GLU A 137 6.07 -12.93 -9.71
N LEU A 138 4.83 -12.49 -9.58
CA LEU A 138 3.75 -12.77 -10.54
C LEU A 138 4.06 -12.22 -11.93
N ALA A 139 4.56 -10.99 -12.01
CA ALA A 139 4.93 -10.36 -13.27
C ALA A 139 6.09 -11.09 -13.94
N ASP A 140 7.14 -11.43 -13.20
CA ASP A 140 8.30 -12.17 -13.69
C ASP A 140 7.93 -13.60 -14.18
N ALA A 141 6.87 -14.18 -13.61
CA ALA A 141 6.30 -15.45 -14.07
C ALA A 141 5.37 -15.31 -15.30
N GLY A 142 5.13 -14.10 -15.82
CA GLY A 142 4.23 -13.86 -16.95
C GLY A 142 2.75 -14.04 -16.62
N ALA A 143 2.35 -13.89 -15.36
CA ALA A 143 0.99 -14.09 -14.90
C ALA A 143 -0.02 -13.14 -15.56
N HIS A 144 -1.29 -13.53 -15.57
CA HIS A 144 -2.38 -12.63 -15.91
C HIS A 144 -2.86 -11.91 -14.64
N VAL A 145 -2.70 -10.60 -14.59
CA VAL A 145 -3.10 -9.76 -13.47
C VAL A 145 -4.31 -8.91 -13.83
N ALA A 146 -5.40 -9.05 -13.07
CA ALA A 146 -6.50 -8.12 -13.13
C ALA A 146 -6.19 -6.91 -12.22
N VAL A 147 -6.31 -5.69 -12.74
CA VAL A 147 -6.18 -4.45 -11.97
C VAL A 147 -7.55 -3.81 -11.87
N VAL A 148 -8.05 -3.60 -10.66
CA VAL A 148 -9.36 -2.99 -10.41
C VAL A 148 -9.18 -1.56 -9.92
N GLY A 149 -9.69 -0.62 -10.74
CA GLY A 149 -9.59 0.82 -10.52
C GLY A 149 -8.59 1.50 -11.46
N GLY A 150 -9.07 2.44 -12.27
CA GLY A 150 -8.30 3.24 -13.24
C GLY A 150 -7.76 4.55 -12.67
N GLY A 151 -7.62 4.67 -11.33
CA GLY A 151 -6.98 5.80 -10.66
C GLY A 151 -5.46 5.79 -10.78
N TYR A 152 -4.76 6.69 -10.05
CA TYR A 152 -3.30 6.81 -10.12
C TYR A 152 -2.57 5.48 -9.89
N ILE A 153 -2.85 4.80 -8.78
CA ILE A 153 -2.16 3.55 -8.45
C ILE A 153 -2.47 2.45 -9.47
N GLY A 154 -3.75 2.26 -9.82
CA GLY A 154 -4.13 1.22 -10.77
C GLY A 154 -3.50 1.40 -12.14
N THR A 155 -3.47 2.63 -12.67
CA THR A 155 -2.82 2.93 -13.96
C THR A 155 -1.29 2.77 -13.91
N GLU A 156 -0.63 3.21 -12.82
CA GLU A 156 0.80 3.00 -12.62
C GLU A 156 1.15 1.51 -12.55
N ILE A 157 0.37 0.72 -11.80
CA ILE A 157 0.57 -0.73 -11.69
C ILE A 157 0.28 -1.45 -13.01
N ALA A 158 -0.82 -1.15 -13.69
CA ALA A 158 -1.11 -1.73 -15.00
C ALA A 158 0.03 -1.48 -15.99
N SER A 159 0.59 -0.26 -16.00
CA SER A 159 1.74 0.10 -16.82
C SER A 159 3.00 -0.66 -16.40
N GLY A 160 3.32 -0.68 -15.11
CA GLY A 160 4.51 -1.36 -14.59
C GLY A 160 4.49 -2.86 -14.87
N VAL A 161 3.38 -3.51 -14.59
CA VAL A 161 3.21 -4.96 -14.74
C VAL A 161 3.26 -5.40 -16.20
N VAL A 162 2.58 -4.68 -17.12
CA VAL A 162 2.63 -5.03 -18.55
C VAL A 162 4.01 -4.83 -19.16
N GLN A 163 4.76 -3.81 -18.76
CA GLN A 163 6.14 -3.57 -19.21
C GLN A 163 7.11 -4.65 -18.74
N ASN A 164 6.77 -5.38 -17.69
CA ASN A 164 7.58 -6.49 -17.15
C ASN A 164 7.06 -7.87 -17.58
N GLY A 165 6.30 -7.94 -18.69
CA GLY A 165 5.97 -9.17 -19.40
C GLY A 165 4.71 -9.90 -18.95
N ALA A 166 3.99 -9.42 -17.93
CA ALA A 166 2.71 -9.97 -17.51
C ALA A 166 1.56 -9.52 -18.43
N ARG A 167 0.49 -10.29 -18.45
CA ARG A 167 -0.78 -9.90 -19.08
C ARG A 167 -1.60 -9.09 -18.09
N VAL A 168 -2.24 -8.03 -18.57
CA VAL A 168 -3.03 -7.13 -17.69
C VAL A 168 -4.44 -6.93 -18.24
N THR A 169 -5.44 -7.07 -17.38
CA THR A 169 -6.80 -6.60 -17.61
C THR A 169 -7.12 -5.51 -16.59
N LEU A 170 -7.36 -4.28 -17.06
CA LEU A 170 -7.79 -3.15 -16.22
C LEU A 170 -9.32 -3.04 -16.24
N VAL A 171 -9.93 -3.09 -15.06
CA VAL A 171 -11.38 -2.93 -14.86
C VAL A 171 -11.63 -1.59 -14.17
N ASP A 172 -12.46 -0.73 -14.77
CA ASP A 172 -12.79 0.58 -14.21
C ASP A 172 -14.24 0.98 -14.49
N PRO A 173 -14.97 1.57 -13.52
CA PRO A 173 -16.34 2.04 -13.75
C PRO A 173 -16.44 3.26 -14.68
N ASP A 174 -15.35 3.98 -14.90
CA ASP A 174 -15.34 5.10 -15.82
C ASP A 174 -15.21 4.62 -17.28
N GLU A 175 -15.79 5.37 -18.21
CA GLU A 175 -15.78 5.03 -19.65
C GLU A 175 -14.40 5.28 -20.30
N ILE A 176 -13.55 6.09 -19.65
CA ILE A 176 -12.23 6.47 -20.15
C ILE A 176 -11.22 6.41 -19.01
N VAL A 177 -10.13 5.67 -19.21
CA VAL A 177 -9.00 5.63 -18.27
C VAL A 177 -8.43 7.04 -18.07
N GLY A 178 -8.38 7.48 -16.83
CA GLY A 178 -7.89 8.83 -16.52
C GLY A 178 -8.89 9.96 -16.76
N GLY A 179 -10.16 9.67 -17.08
CA GLY A 179 -11.19 10.66 -17.35
C GLY A 179 -11.45 11.63 -16.19
N ARG A 180 -11.16 11.22 -14.95
CA ARG A 180 -11.21 12.10 -13.77
C ARG A 180 -9.92 12.87 -13.51
N MET A 181 -8.82 12.48 -14.16
CA MET A 181 -7.49 13.07 -13.95
C MET A 181 -7.12 14.09 -15.03
N PHE A 182 -7.62 13.91 -16.24
CA PHE A 182 -7.23 14.66 -17.42
C PHE A 182 -8.43 15.19 -18.21
N PRO A 183 -8.25 16.27 -18.99
CA PRO A 183 -9.20 16.64 -20.04
C PRO A 183 -9.44 15.48 -21.02
N GLU A 184 -10.63 15.41 -21.62
CA GLU A 184 -11.09 14.26 -22.39
C GLU A 184 -10.13 13.82 -23.51
N ASP A 185 -9.60 14.75 -24.29
CA ASP A 185 -8.68 14.43 -25.40
C ASP A 185 -7.38 13.82 -24.88
N LEU A 186 -6.87 14.34 -23.75
CA LEU A 186 -5.67 13.80 -23.12
C LEU A 186 -5.94 12.41 -22.50
N ALA A 187 -7.10 12.24 -21.86
CA ALA A 187 -7.52 10.97 -21.30
C ALA A 187 -7.65 9.89 -22.38
N LYS A 188 -8.23 10.22 -23.55
CA LYS A 188 -8.30 9.30 -24.70
C LYS A 188 -6.91 8.90 -25.20
N ALA A 189 -6.00 9.86 -25.35
CA ALA A 189 -4.63 9.60 -25.76
C ALA A 189 -3.87 8.77 -24.71
N PHE A 190 -4.10 9.03 -23.43
CA PHE A 190 -3.56 8.25 -22.31
C PHE A 190 -4.06 6.81 -22.33
N GLN A 191 -5.39 6.61 -22.47
CA GLN A 191 -5.99 5.28 -22.61
C GLN A 191 -5.43 4.49 -23.80
N GLN A 192 -5.25 5.15 -24.96
CA GLN A 192 -4.74 4.49 -26.15
C GLN A 192 -3.35 3.89 -25.90
N ARG A 193 -2.51 4.53 -25.09
CA ARG A 193 -1.19 3.98 -24.73
C ARG A 193 -1.29 2.64 -24.01
N PHE A 194 -2.28 2.43 -23.15
CA PHE A 194 -2.50 1.13 -22.48
C PHE A 194 -2.87 0.06 -23.51
N VAL A 195 -3.76 0.38 -24.44
CA VAL A 195 -4.17 -0.53 -25.52
C VAL A 195 -2.97 -0.89 -26.40
N ASP A 196 -2.18 0.11 -26.81
CA ASP A 196 -1.00 -0.08 -27.66
C ASP A 196 0.07 -0.97 -27.00
N HIS A 197 0.10 -1.01 -25.67
CA HIS A 197 1.01 -1.86 -24.89
C HIS A 197 0.36 -3.17 -24.43
N GLY A 198 -0.81 -3.53 -24.96
CA GLY A 198 -1.43 -4.82 -24.74
C GLY A 198 -2.26 -4.96 -23.47
N VAL A 199 -2.57 -3.87 -22.76
CA VAL A 199 -3.50 -3.91 -21.64
C VAL A 199 -4.93 -4.10 -22.17
N GLN A 200 -5.62 -5.12 -21.67
CA GLN A 200 -7.03 -5.31 -21.94
C GLN A 200 -7.85 -4.38 -21.04
N LEU A 201 -8.81 -3.67 -21.60
CA LEU A 201 -9.66 -2.74 -20.86
C LEU A 201 -11.09 -3.27 -20.71
N ARG A 202 -11.63 -3.15 -19.51
CA ARG A 202 -13.04 -3.39 -19.15
C ARG A 202 -13.57 -2.12 -18.50
N LEU A 203 -13.92 -1.14 -19.34
CA LEU A 203 -14.36 0.20 -18.92
C LEU A 203 -15.90 0.28 -18.85
N GLY A 204 -16.41 1.24 -18.05
CA GLY A 204 -17.83 1.37 -17.77
C GLY A 204 -18.37 0.16 -17.00
N ARG A 205 -17.52 -0.55 -16.25
CA ARG A 205 -17.88 -1.77 -15.53
C ARG A 205 -17.41 -1.75 -14.09
N ARG A 206 -18.24 -2.23 -13.19
CA ARG A 206 -17.92 -2.40 -11.77
C ARG A 206 -17.73 -3.87 -11.46
N VAL A 207 -16.77 -4.17 -10.61
CA VAL A 207 -16.70 -5.50 -10.00
C VAL A 207 -17.78 -5.58 -8.91
N GLU A 208 -18.74 -6.48 -9.08
CA GLU A 208 -19.77 -6.76 -8.08
C GLU A 208 -19.25 -7.71 -7.00
N ARG A 209 -18.46 -8.70 -7.41
CA ARG A 209 -17.90 -9.71 -6.52
C ARG A 209 -16.64 -10.33 -7.11
N GLY A 210 -15.70 -10.67 -6.24
CA GLY A 210 -14.59 -11.56 -6.54
C GLY A 210 -14.72 -12.91 -5.85
N THR A 211 -14.06 -13.92 -6.42
CA THR A 211 -13.93 -15.26 -5.82
C THR A 211 -12.53 -15.78 -6.10
N GLU A 212 -11.79 -16.09 -5.03
CA GLU A 212 -10.50 -16.78 -5.15
C GLU A 212 -10.71 -18.29 -5.17
N HIS A 213 -9.94 -18.99 -5.99
CA HIS A 213 -9.96 -20.44 -6.13
C HIS A 213 -8.54 -20.96 -6.42
N GLU A 214 -8.36 -22.28 -6.47
CA GLU A 214 -7.04 -22.91 -6.64
C GLU A 214 -6.29 -22.42 -7.90
N GLY A 215 -7.02 -22.18 -9.00
CA GLY A 215 -6.44 -21.73 -10.29
C GLY A 215 -6.23 -20.23 -10.43
N GLY A 216 -6.76 -19.38 -9.53
CA GLY A 216 -6.67 -17.93 -9.67
C GLY A 216 -7.83 -17.18 -9.01
N VAL A 217 -8.24 -16.08 -9.64
CA VAL A 217 -9.33 -15.21 -9.17
C VAL A 217 -10.31 -14.96 -10.30
N THR A 218 -11.60 -15.14 -10.03
CA THR A 218 -12.71 -14.77 -10.92
C THR A 218 -13.34 -13.48 -10.41
N LEU A 219 -13.38 -12.44 -11.24
CA LEU A 219 -14.13 -11.21 -10.98
C LEU A 219 -15.44 -11.23 -11.78
N THR A 220 -16.57 -11.07 -11.11
CA THR A 220 -17.89 -10.92 -11.75
C THR A 220 -18.20 -9.43 -11.85
N LEU A 221 -18.51 -8.98 -13.07
CA LEU A 221 -18.84 -7.58 -13.36
C LEU A 221 -20.36 -7.35 -13.31
N ASP A 222 -20.75 -6.07 -13.26
CA ASP A 222 -22.15 -5.62 -13.14
C ASP A 222 -23.05 -5.95 -14.35
N ASP A 223 -22.46 -6.35 -15.48
CA ASP A 223 -23.19 -6.87 -16.65
C ASP A 223 -23.26 -8.40 -16.71
N GLY A 224 -22.81 -9.08 -15.65
CA GLY A 224 -22.76 -10.54 -15.55
C GLY A 224 -21.58 -11.18 -16.27
N SER A 225 -20.73 -10.43 -16.97
CA SER A 225 -19.49 -10.95 -17.54
C SER A 225 -18.43 -11.22 -16.47
N THR A 226 -17.42 -12.01 -16.79
CA THR A 226 -16.35 -12.36 -15.87
C THR A 226 -14.97 -11.99 -16.42
N VAL A 227 -14.04 -11.76 -15.49
CA VAL A 227 -12.60 -11.65 -15.76
C VAL A 227 -11.90 -12.73 -14.94
N GLU A 228 -11.23 -13.64 -15.63
CA GLU A 228 -10.37 -14.66 -15.01
C GLU A 228 -8.93 -14.15 -14.99
N ALA A 229 -8.25 -14.27 -13.86
CA ALA A 229 -6.86 -13.86 -13.71
C ALA A 229 -6.12 -14.75 -12.70
N ASP A 230 -4.79 -14.78 -12.78
CA ASP A 230 -3.95 -15.48 -11.80
C ASP A 230 -3.90 -14.74 -10.46
N ALA A 231 -4.03 -13.41 -10.52
CA ALA A 231 -4.10 -12.54 -9.35
C ALA A 231 -4.87 -11.25 -9.65
N VAL A 232 -5.31 -10.56 -8.60
CA VAL A 232 -5.94 -9.25 -8.68
C VAL A 232 -5.19 -8.21 -7.85
N VAL A 233 -5.01 -7.02 -8.41
CA VAL A 233 -4.56 -5.83 -7.70
C VAL A 233 -5.74 -4.90 -7.51
N VAL A 234 -6.01 -4.51 -6.26
CA VAL A 234 -7.14 -3.66 -5.89
C VAL A 234 -6.65 -2.22 -5.70
N GLY A 235 -6.99 -1.34 -6.65
CA GLY A 235 -6.59 0.06 -6.68
C GLY A 235 -7.74 1.04 -6.38
N LEU A 236 -8.61 0.74 -5.40
CA LEU A 236 -9.83 1.50 -5.10
C LEU A 236 -9.65 2.67 -4.12
N GLY A 237 -8.40 3.05 -3.85
CA GLY A 237 -8.05 4.10 -2.90
C GLY A 237 -7.92 3.59 -1.47
N ILE A 238 -7.82 4.53 -0.53
CA ILE A 238 -7.56 4.26 0.88
C ILE A 238 -8.58 4.95 1.79
N GLU A 239 -8.67 4.46 3.01
CA GLU A 239 -9.34 5.12 4.13
C GLU A 239 -8.31 5.48 5.20
N PRO A 240 -8.37 6.67 5.81
CA PRO A 240 -7.48 7.01 6.92
C PRO A 240 -7.64 6.01 8.08
N ALA A 241 -6.52 5.51 8.62
CA ALA A 241 -6.52 4.58 9.74
C ALA A 241 -6.68 5.34 11.08
N THR A 242 -7.87 5.86 11.35
CA THR A 242 -8.18 6.73 12.49
C THR A 242 -8.73 5.99 13.71
N GLN A 243 -9.06 4.70 13.59
CA GLN A 243 -9.77 3.96 14.63
C GLN A 243 -9.01 3.95 15.96
N LEU A 244 -7.69 3.69 15.93
CA LEU A 244 -6.86 3.68 17.14
C LEU A 244 -6.90 5.04 17.87
N ALA A 245 -6.93 6.15 17.14
CA ALA A 245 -7.04 7.49 17.69
C ALA A 245 -8.42 7.73 18.30
N ALA A 246 -9.49 7.33 17.58
CA ALA A 246 -10.87 7.46 18.04
C ALA A 246 -11.12 6.65 19.31
N ASP A 247 -10.65 5.40 19.38
CA ASP A 247 -10.78 4.53 20.55
C ASP A 247 -10.04 5.10 21.78
N ALA A 248 -8.96 5.85 21.55
CA ALA A 248 -8.24 6.59 22.57
C ALA A 248 -8.90 7.94 22.95
N GLY A 249 -10.05 8.27 22.38
CA GLY A 249 -10.77 9.53 22.65
C GLY A 249 -10.12 10.78 22.04
N LEU A 250 -9.42 10.61 20.90
CA LEU A 250 -8.94 11.71 20.07
C LEU A 250 -9.97 11.97 18.95
N THR A 251 -10.23 13.27 18.68
CA THR A 251 -11.20 13.73 17.65
C THR A 251 -10.50 14.56 16.60
#